data_ad29f5514b20831ca9d1b7cd981514d8
#
_entry.id   ad29f5514b20831ca9d1b7cd981514d8
#
_cell.length_a   1.000
_cell.length_b   1.000
_cell.length_c   1.000
_cell.angle_alpha   90.00
_cell.angle_beta   90.00
_cell.angle_gamma   90.00
#
_symmetry.space_group_name_H-M   'P 1'
#
loop_
_entity.id
_entity.type
_entity.pdbx_description
1 polymer ?
#
loop_
_entity_poly.entity_id
_entity_poly.type
_entity_poly.pdbx_seq_one_letter_code
_entity_poly.pdbx_strand_id
1 'polypeptide(L)'
;MHGWHQPAEPWHCGHEEFWKHADYQGELRYLEEIVDTFTTHSPLYGYSHGWYFNQVRLGLDGADLQPATATNVNLTGLQKWTDNVLVPFTDYCGQNGVYVILLPIGCPEKSTTPELQAKMIQVWNYFSSHPALKSKANLQFELCNEPVQAQAADGSWGMDGQKFSDALVKWLQPVVDVIRTNGADNIIWIPGLAWQSNYKGFAKKTVSGPNIGYAVNIYPAYGGIGNNPKAIRKFWNAQYKPIADKAPVNITEVWWKRWFDEDLKGDPNRYGKLFDGVTGDDKRGFGTALKNNTEIQGNVSWCFHMTSHLLGQGPRASSADPPRRFE
;
A
#
# COMPACT_ATOMS: atom_id res chain seq x y z
N MET A 1 -14.25 -0.73 7.18
CA MET A 1 -13.80 -1.37 5.92
C MET A 1 -14.31 -0.50 4.80
N HIS A 2 -13.50 0.37 4.32
CA HIS A 2 -13.86 1.15 3.15
C HIS A 2 -12.75 0.88 2.15
N GLY A 3 -13.08 -0.04 1.25
CA GLY A 3 -12.22 -0.35 0.14
C GLY A 3 -12.09 0.88 -0.76
N TRP A 4 -11.06 0.92 -1.48
CA TRP A 4 -10.70 1.82 -2.56
C TRP A 4 -11.78 1.97 -3.66
N HIS A 5 -13.02 1.50 -3.42
CA HIS A 5 -14.04 1.30 -4.44
C HIS A 5 -15.34 2.09 -4.23
N GLN A 6 -15.36 3.09 -3.35
CA GLN A 6 -16.55 3.92 -3.22
C GLN A 6 -16.31 5.29 -3.87
N PRO A 7 -16.91 5.55 -5.04
CA PRO A 7 -16.69 6.80 -5.79
C PRO A 7 -17.28 8.07 -5.14
N ALA A 8 -17.81 7.96 -3.93
CA ALA A 8 -18.45 9.07 -3.24
C ALA A 8 -17.77 9.46 -1.92
N GLU A 9 -16.66 8.83 -1.56
CA GLU A 9 -16.03 9.09 -0.28
C GLU A 9 -14.87 10.09 -0.40
N PRO A 10 -14.76 11.09 0.48
CA PRO A 10 -13.77 12.17 0.37
C PRO A 10 -12.33 11.77 0.76
N TRP A 11 -12.01 10.50 0.73
CA TRP A 11 -10.71 9.94 1.12
C TRP A 11 -9.78 9.59 -0.02
N HIS A 12 -10.24 9.78 -1.23
CA HIS A 12 -9.41 9.50 -2.38
C HIS A 12 -8.20 10.42 -2.37
N CYS A 13 -7.05 9.88 -2.69
CA CYS A 13 -5.82 10.64 -2.84
C CYS A 13 -6.09 11.87 -3.68
N GLY A 14 -5.66 13.04 -3.27
CA GLY A 14 -5.92 14.30 -3.96
C GLY A 14 -5.57 14.31 -5.45
N HIS A 15 -4.80 13.32 -5.93
CA HIS A 15 -4.47 13.15 -7.34
C HIS A 15 -5.68 12.78 -8.23
N GLU A 16 -6.79 12.21 -7.71
CA GLU A 16 -7.99 11.94 -8.50
C GLU A 16 -8.60 13.17 -9.16
N GLU A 17 -8.55 14.32 -8.50
CA GLU A 17 -9.05 15.56 -9.06
C GLU A 17 -8.22 15.98 -10.27
N PHE A 18 -6.91 15.78 -10.26
CA PHE A 18 -6.05 16.04 -11.41
C PHE A 18 -6.35 15.10 -12.57
N TRP A 19 -6.64 13.85 -12.26
CA TRP A 19 -7.01 12.84 -13.24
C TRP A 19 -8.28 13.17 -13.98
N LYS A 20 -9.34 13.52 -13.29
CA LYS A 20 -10.62 13.91 -13.89
C LYS A 20 -10.47 15.03 -14.91
N HIS A 21 -9.44 15.84 -14.74
CA HIS A 21 -9.16 17.00 -15.59
C HIS A 21 -7.92 16.81 -16.50
N ALA A 22 -7.28 15.65 -16.47
CA ALA A 22 -6.01 15.36 -17.14
C ALA A 22 -4.91 16.40 -16.84
N ASP A 23 -4.90 16.98 -15.64
CA ASP A 23 -3.88 17.91 -15.17
C ASP A 23 -2.67 17.16 -14.60
N TYR A 24 -1.93 16.50 -15.45
CA TYR A 24 -0.75 15.72 -15.08
C TYR A 24 0.34 16.59 -14.42
N GLN A 25 0.47 17.85 -14.81
CA GLN A 25 1.44 18.77 -14.22
C GLN A 25 1.04 19.19 -12.80
N GLY A 26 -0.25 19.40 -12.58
CA GLY A 26 -0.78 19.66 -11.24
C GLY A 26 -0.58 18.46 -10.32
N GLU A 27 -0.87 17.27 -10.81
CA GLU A 27 -0.67 16.02 -10.07
C GLU A 27 0.80 15.81 -9.71
N LEU A 28 1.71 15.95 -10.66
CA LEU A 28 3.15 15.78 -10.42
C LEU A 28 3.64 16.75 -9.33
N ARG A 29 3.33 18.05 -9.45
CA ARG A 29 3.70 19.02 -8.41
C ARG A 29 3.16 18.65 -7.03
N TYR A 30 1.90 18.20 -6.97
CA TYR A 30 1.28 17.78 -5.71
C TYR A 30 2.02 16.60 -5.07
N LEU A 31 2.39 15.59 -5.86
CA LEU A 31 3.14 14.44 -5.38
C LEU A 31 4.55 14.82 -4.92
N GLU A 32 5.22 15.73 -5.64
CA GLU A 32 6.53 16.27 -5.27
C GLU A 32 6.47 17.06 -3.97
N GLU A 33 5.46 17.91 -3.78
CA GLU A 33 5.23 18.63 -2.51
C GLU A 33 5.04 17.68 -1.32
N ILE A 34 4.36 16.55 -1.52
CA ILE A 34 4.24 15.52 -0.48
C ILE A 34 5.62 14.95 -0.13
N VAL A 35 6.43 14.62 -1.12
CA VAL A 35 7.79 14.10 -0.88
C VAL A 35 8.63 15.14 -0.11
N ASP A 36 8.53 16.41 -0.46
CA ASP A 36 9.24 17.49 0.22
C ASP A 36 8.88 17.60 1.71
N THR A 37 7.62 17.33 2.06
CA THR A 37 7.18 17.43 3.47
C THR A 37 7.91 16.46 4.40
N PHE A 38 8.40 15.35 3.89
CA PHE A 38 9.06 14.33 4.72
C PHE A 38 10.54 14.10 4.40
N THR A 39 11.07 14.66 3.31
CA THR A 39 12.49 14.52 2.95
C THR A 39 13.31 15.73 3.30
N THR A 40 12.74 16.93 3.25
CA THR A 40 13.46 18.19 3.42
C THR A 40 12.81 19.11 4.44
N HIS A 41 13.48 20.22 4.74
CA HIS A 41 12.86 21.41 5.29
C HIS A 41 11.76 21.88 4.36
N SER A 42 10.52 21.60 4.70
CA SER A 42 9.43 22.23 3.99
C SER A 42 9.06 23.57 4.66
N PRO A 43 9.40 24.71 4.05
CA PRO A 43 8.99 26.02 4.57
C PRO A 43 7.47 26.19 4.56
N LEU A 44 6.75 25.39 3.74
CA LEU A 44 5.30 25.43 3.62
C LEU A 44 4.57 25.01 4.91
N TYR A 45 5.19 24.18 5.73
CA TYR A 45 4.54 23.61 6.91
C TYR A 45 5.19 24.01 8.23
N GLY A 46 6.17 24.91 8.21
CA GLY A 46 6.82 25.42 9.41
C GLY A 46 7.62 24.41 10.22
N TYR A 47 7.89 23.25 9.66
CA TYR A 47 8.73 22.24 10.29
C TYR A 47 10.21 22.50 9.99
N SER A 48 11.03 22.44 11.02
CA SER A 48 12.48 22.59 10.88
C SER A 48 13.17 21.34 10.34
N HIS A 49 12.45 20.21 10.28
CA HIS A 49 12.96 18.91 9.83
C HIS A 49 11.85 18.14 9.13
N GLY A 50 12.18 17.43 8.05
CA GLY A 50 11.29 16.46 7.41
C GLY A 50 11.04 15.24 8.31
N TRP A 51 10.10 14.42 7.93
CA TRP A 51 9.80 13.17 8.66
C TRP A 51 10.79 12.05 8.35
N TYR A 52 11.68 12.26 7.40
CA TYR A 52 12.73 11.32 6.99
C TYR A 52 12.24 9.95 6.52
N PHE A 53 11.06 9.88 5.96
CA PHE A 53 10.65 8.69 5.24
C PHE A 53 11.48 8.55 3.96
N ASN A 54 11.84 7.33 3.64
CA ASN A 54 12.59 7.00 2.42
C ASN A 54 11.82 6.08 1.48
N GLN A 55 10.54 5.84 1.74
CA GLN A 55 9.69 4.99 0.92
C GLN A 55 8.25 5.48 0.92
N VAL A 56 7.68 5.63 -0.27
CA VAL A 56 6.27 6.01 -0.48
C VAL A 56 5.55 4.92 -1.25
N ARG A 57 4.27 4.74 -0.95
CA ARG A 57 3.38 3.84 -1.69
C ARG A 57 2.40 4.67 -2.49
N LEU A 58 2.52 4.60 -3.80
CA LEU A 58 1.68 5.32 -4.76
C LEU A 58 0.61 4.38 -5.30
N GLY A 59 -0.61 4.60 -4.87
CA GLY A 59 -1.78 3.90 -5.40
C GLY A 59 -2.31 4.58 -6.65
N LEU A 60 -2.60 3.79 -7.69
CA LEU A 60 -3.45 4.24 -8.79
C LEU A 60 -4.88 3.88 -8.46
N ASP A 61 -5.78 4.85 -8.54
CA ASP A 61 -7.19 4.53 -8.45
C ASP A 61 -7.69 3.93 -9.77
N GLY A 62 -8.68 3.06 -9.64
CA GLY A 62 -9.24 2.34 -10.78
C GLY A 62 -9.81 3.20 -11.92
N ALA A 63 -9.95 4.52 -11.70
CA ALA A 63 -10.38 5.47 -12.74
C ALA A 63 -9.45 5.46 -13.96
N ASP A 64 -8.17 5.22 -13.74
CA ASP A 64 -7.14 5.28 -14.77
C ASP A 64 -7.08 4.03 -15.62
N LEU A 65 -7.61 2.98 -15.06
CA LEU A 65 -7.72 1.69 -15.71
C LEU A 65 -9.10 1.51 -16.37
N GLN A 66 -9.92 2.59 -16.41
CA GLN A 66 -11.23 2.60 -17.04
C GLN A 66 -11.17 2.70 -18.58
N PRO A 67 -12.15 2.18 -19.30
CA PRO A 67 -13.41 1.69 -18.78
C PRO A 67 -13.24 0.38 -18.05
N ALA A 68 -13.82 0.31 -16.86
CA ALA A 68 -13.82 -0.86 -15.99
C ALA A 68 -14.74 -1.98 -16.49
N THR A 69 -14.68 -2.30 -17.75
CA THR A 69 -15.01 -3.67 -18.11
C THR A 69 -13.87 -4.52 -17.56
N ALA A 70 -14.20 -5.56 -16.85
CA ALA A 70 -13.29 -6.37 -16.07
C ALA A 70 -12.02 -6.84 -16.81
N THR A 71 -11.99 -6.74 -18.12
CA THR A 71 -10.96 -7.30 -18.99
C THR A 71 -10.15 -6.29 -19.81
N ASN A 72 -10.59 -5.04 -19.95
CA ASN A 72 -9.89 -4.06 -20.78
C ASN A 72 -9.29 -2.93 -19.95
N VAL A 73 -8.00 -2.73 -20.11
CA VAL A 73 -7.24 -1.63 -19.54
C VAL A 73 -7.15 -0.49 -20.55
N ASN A 74 -7.37 0.74 -20.11
CA ASN A 74 -7.10 1.93 -20.93
C ASN A 74 -5.58 2.17 -21.01
N LEU A 75 -4.91 1.39 -21.86
CA LEU A 75 -3.44 1.52 -22.02
C LEU A 75 -3.00 2.91 -22.51
N THR A 76 -3.81 3.59 -23.30
CA THR A 76 -3.48 4.96 -23.76
C THR A 76 -3.49 5.95 -22.60
N GLY A 77 -4.50 5.89 -21.74
CA GLY A 77 -4.56 6.72 -20.52
C GLY A 77 -3.41 6.39 -19.57
N LEU A 78 -3.17 5.11 -19.35
CA LEU A 78 -2.08 4.63 -18.52
C LEU A 78 -0.72 5.11 -19.04
N GLN A 79 -0.48 5.06 -20.35
CA GLN A 79 0.74 5.57 -20.96
C GLN A 79 0.91 7.07 -20.73
N LYS A 80 -0.13 7.88 -20.98
CA LYS A 80 -0.06 9.33 -20.75
C LYS A 80 0.28 9.65 -19.29
N TRP A 81 -0.37 8.98 -18.35
CA TRP A 81 -0.08 9.16 -16.93
C TRP A 81 1.35 8.71 -16.59
N THR A 82 1.77 7.57 -17.09
CA THR A 82 3.13 7.07 -16.86
C THR A 82 4.18 8.06 -17.34
N ASP A 83 4.05 8.57 -18.56
CA ASP A 83 5.04 9.45 -19.15
C ASP A 83 5.06 10.85 -18.50
N ASN A 84 3.90 11.36 -18.06
CA ASN A 84 3.78 12.71 -17.53
C ASN A 84 3.82 12.81 -16.01
N VAL A 85 3.55 11.71 -15.28
CA VAL A 85 3.51 11.70 -13.82
C VAL A 85 4.46 10.66 -13.24
N LEU A 86 4.27 9.36 -13.53
CA LEU A 86 4.99 8.30 -12.83
C LEU A 86 6.50 8.35 -13.08
N VAL A 87 6.93 8.48 -14.34
CA VAL A 87 8.37 8.54 -14.68
C VAL A 87 9.03 9.75 -14.03
N PRO A 88 8.56 11.02 -14.24
CA PRO A 88 9.16 12.16 -13.59
C PRO A 88 9.08 12.09 -12.06
N PHE A 89 7.97 11.62 -11.48
CA PHE A 89 7.83 11.47 -10.03
C PHE A 89 8.85 10.46 -9.46
N THR A 90 9.05 9.33 -10.12
CA THR A 90 10.05 8.36 -9.66
C THR A 90 11.48 8.87 -9.81
N ASP A 91 11.76 9.73 -10.81
CA ASP A 91 13.04 10.42 -10.94
C ASP A 91 13.25 11.41 -9.80
N TYR A 92 12.24 12.22 -9.51
CA TYR A 92 12.24 13.15 -8.37
C TYR A 92 12.47 12.44 -7.03
N CYS A 93 11.74 11.37 -6.78
CA CYS A 93 11.92 10.54 -5.60
C CYS A 93 13.36 9.99 -5.51
N GLY A 94 13.92 9.49 -6.62
CA GLY A 94 15.29 8.98 -6.66
C GLY A 94 16.34 10.03 -6.33
N GLN A 95 16.18 11.27 -6.81
CA GLN A 95 17.05 12.40 -6.48
C GLN A 95 17.00 12.77 -4.99
N ASN A 96 15.87 12.51 -4.33
CA ASN A 96 15.65 12.77 -2.91
C ASN A 96 15.87 11.54 -2.02
N GLY A 97 16.41 10.44 -2.55
CA GLY A 97 16.68 9.21 -1.79
C GLY A 97 15.43 8.42 -1.40
N VAL A 98 14.32 8.60 -2.13
CA VAL A 98 13.04 7.98 -1.84
C VAL A 98 12.74 6.85 -2.82
N TYR A 99 12.32 5.71 -2.28
CA TYR A 99 11.79 4.57 -3.03
C TYR A 99 10.28 4.73 -3.24
N VAL A 100 9.81 4.29 -4.39
CA VAL A 100 8.38 4.30 -4.76
C VAL A 100 7.87 2.88 -4.88
N ILE A 101 6.79 2.55 -4.19
CA ILE A 101 6.01 1.33 -4.42
C ILE A 101 4.82 1.70 -5.30
N LEU A 102 4.80 1.17 -6.50
CA LEU A 102 3.68 1.34 -7.42
C LEU A 102 2.62 0.27 -7.14
N LEU A 103 1.40 0.72 -6.87
CA LEU A 103 0.24 -0.12 -6.62
C LEU A 103 -0.90 0.23 -7.60
N PRO A 104 -1.02 -0.46 -8.74
CA PRO A 104 -1.96 -0.04 -9.78
C PRO A 104 -3.39 -0.59 -9.64
N ILE A 105 -3.64 -1.57 -8.78
CA ILE A 105 -4.92 -2.30 -8.77
C ILE A 105 -5.37 -2.59 -7.34
N GLY A 106 -6.65 -2.29 -7.05
CA GLY A 106 -7.35 -2.78 -5.85
C GLY A 106 -8.11 -4.09 -6.12
N CYS A 107 -8.29 -4.89 -5.10
CA CYS A 107 -9.01 -6.15 -5.19
C CYS A 107 -10.43 -6.07 -4.62
N PRO A 108 -11.44 -6.64 -5.31
CA PRO A 108 -12.78 -6.82 -4.75
C PRO A 108 -12.82 -7.94 -3.71
N GLU A 109 -13.93 -8.10 -3.01
CA GLU A 109 -14.12 -9.15 -2.00
C GLU A 109 -13.80 -10.56 -2.54
N LYS A 110 -14.32 -10.91 -3.73
CA LYS A 110 -13.96 -12.13 -4.46
C LYS A 110 -12.80 -11.82 -5.41
N SER A 111 -11.57 -11.97 -4.90
CA SER A 111 -10.41 -11.38 -5.55
C SER A 111 -9.84 -12.24 -6.68
N THR A 112 -9.77 -13.57 -6.52
CA THR A 112 -9.04 -14.43 -7.46
C THR A 112 -9.85 -14.84 -8.69
N THR A 113 -10.51 -13.85 -9.31
CA THR A 113 -11.26 -14.12 -10.55
C THR A 113 -10.31 -14.13 -11.76
N PRO A 114 -10.64 -14.90 -12.83
CA PRO A 114 -9.87 -14.89 -14.07
C PRO A 114 -9.82 -13.51 -14.74
N GLU A 115 -10.90 -12.75 -14.65
CA GLU A 115 -11.03 -11.42 -15.25
C GLU A 115 -10.06 -10.43 -14.60
N LEU A 116 -10.00 -10.41 -13.25
CA LEU A 116 -9.07 -9.56 -12.54
C LEU A 116 -7.62 -9.99 -12.79
N GLN A 117 -7.35 -11.29 -12.87
CA GLN A 117 -6.02 -11.79 -13.23
C GLN A 117 -5.60 -11.31 -14.63
N ALA A 118 -6.49 -11.41 -15.61
CA ALA A 118 -6.21 -10.95 -16.98
C ALA A 118 -5.91 -9.43 -17.01
N LYS A 119 -6.68 -8.64 -16.25
CA LYS A 119 -6.42 -7.22 -16.09
C LYS A 119 -5.05 -6.94 -15.46
N MET A 120 -4.72 -7.64 -14.38
CA MET A 120 -3.41 -7.52 -13.72
C MET A 120 -2.27 -7.86 -14.68
N ILE A 121 -2.40 -8.92 -15.46
CA ILE A 121 -1.40 -9.32 -16.46
C ILE A 121 -1.19 -8.19 -17.49
N GLN A 122 -2.25 -7.57 -17.99
CA GLN A 122 -2.14 -6.46 -18.95
C GLN A 122 -1.42 -5.26 -18.34
N VAL A 123 -1.81 -4.85 -17.13
CA VAL A 123 -1.23 -3.70 -16.42
C VAL A 123 0.25 -3.95 -16.11
N TRP A 124 0.57 -5.10 -15.56
CA TRP A 124 1.94 -5.42 -15.18
C TRP A 124 2.82 -5.71 -16.40
N ASN A 125 2.26 -6.26 -17.50
CA ASN A 125 2.97 -6.37 -18.76
C ASN A 125 3.38 -4.98 -19.29
N TYR A 126 2.48 -3.99 -19.18
CA TYR A 126 2.78 -2.62 -19.56
C TYR A 126 3.90 -2.01 -18.69
N PHE A 127 3.74 -1.97 -17.38
CA PHE A 127 4.73 -1.34 -16.49
C PHE A 127 6.09 -2.04 -16.53
N SER A 128 6.11 -3.35 -16.53
CA SER A 128 7.36 -4.12 -16.51
C SER A 128 8.10 -4.14 -17.86
N SER A 129 7.43 -3.82 -18.96
CA SER A 129 8.07 -3.65 -20.27
C SER A 129 8.50 -2.21 -20.54
N HIS A 130 8.02 -1.24 -19.78
CA HIS A 130 8.30 0.18 -19.99
C HIS A 130 9.78 0.49 -19.75
N PRO A 131 10.51 1.07 -20.75
CA PRO A 131 11.98 1.23 -20.67
C PRO A 131 12.46 2.06 -19.48
N ALA A 132 11.68 3.09 -19.10
CA ALA A 132 12.05 3.98 -17.99
C ALA A 132 11.68 3.42 -16.61
N LEU A 133 10.92 2.33 -16.52
CA LEU A 133 10.43 1.77 -15.26
C LEU A 133 11.07 0.43 -14.90
N LYS A 134 11.23 -0.44 -15.89
CA LYS A 134 11.89 -1.73 -15.66
C LYS A 134 13.32 -1.50 -15.21
N SER A 135 13.75 -2.15 -14.17
CA SER A 135 15.11 -2.00 -13.61
C SER A 135 15.40 -0.61 -12.98
N LYS A 136 14.38 0.23 -12.77
CA LYS A 136 14.55 1.47 -12.03
C LYS A 136 14.78 1.17 -10.56
N ALA A 137 15.98 1.48 -10.05
CA ALA A 137 16.46 1.01 -8.75
C ALA A 137 15.60 1.46 -7.55
N ASN A 138 14.94 2.61 -7.66
CA ASN A 138 14.08 3.14 -6.61
C ASN A 138 12.58 2.87 -6.85
N LEU A 139 12.22 2.07 -7.87
CA LEU A 139 10.83 1.69 -8.12
C LEU A 139 10.61 0.22 -7.78
N GLN A 140 9.55 -0.05 -7.01
CA GLN A 140 9.12 -1.37 -6.57
C GLN A 140 7.67 -1.59 -7.01
N PHE A 141 7.25 -2.83 -7.16
CA PHE A 141 5.94 -3.21 -7.65
C PHE A 141 5.15 -3.94 -6.57
N GLU A 142 3.97 -3.45 -6.22
CA GLU A 142 3.01 -4.18 -5.40
C GLU A 142 1.87 -4.67 -6.28
N LEU A 143 1.70 -5.99 -6.37
CA LEU A 143 0.88 -6.61 -7.41
C LEU A 143 -0.57 -6.14 -7.40
N CYS A 144 -1.19 -6.06 -6.23
CA CYS A 144 -2.52 -5.50 -6.04
C CYS A 144 -2.78 -5.21 -4.55
N ASN A 145 -3.74 -4.32 -4.30
CA ASN A 145 -4.17 -3.98 -2.94
C ASN A 145 -5.19 -4.98 -2.42
N GLU A 146 -4.94 -5.49 -1.25
CA GLU A 146 -5.90 -6.13 -0.36
C GLU A 146 -6.78 -7.24 -0.97
N PRO A 147 -6.19 -8.33 -1.49
CA PRO A 147 -6.99 -9.51 -1.79
C PRO A 147 -7.76 -9.98 -0.55
N VAL A 148 -9.08 -10.18 -0.68
CA VAL A 148 -9.92 -10.58 0.46
C VAL A 148 -10.11 -12.07 0.46
N GLN A 149 -10.79 -12.62 -0.53
CA GLN A 149 -11.09 -14.05 -0.65
C GLN A 149 -10.46 -14.65 -1.91
N ALA A 150 -9.99 -15.87 -1.79
CA ALA A 150 -9.57 -16.68 -2.93
C ALA A 150 -10.53 -17.84 -3.16
N GLN A 151 -10.70 -18.25 -4.44
CA GLN A 151 -11.47 -19.42 -4.80
C GLN A 151 -10.56 -20.65 -4.83
N ALA A 152 -10.82 -21.61 -3.95
CA ALA A 152 -10.12 -22.87 -3.94
C ALA A 152 -10.56 -23.77 -5.12
N ALA A 153 -9.82 -24.86 -5.38
CA ALA A 153 -10.11 -25.78 -6.48
C ALA A 153 -11.47 -26.49 -6.37
N ASP A 154 -12.01 -26.57 -5.17
CA ASP A 154 -13.36 -27.12 -4.92
C ASP A 154 -14.49 -26.09 -5.15
N GLY A 155 -14.16 -24.90 -5.66
CA GLY A 155 -15.10 -23.82 -5.92
C GLY A 155 -15.47 -22.97 -4.71
N SER A 156 -15.04 -23.34 -3.49
CA SER A 156 -15.31 -22.56 -2.29
C SER A 156 -14.50 -21.28 -2.25
N TRP A 157 -15.07 -20.21 -1.68
CA TRP A 157 -14.40 -18.94 -1.43
C TRP A 157 -14.03 -18.82 0.05
N GLY A 158 -12.85 -18.23 0.33
CA GLY A 158 -12.43 -17.99 1.70
C GLY A 158 -11.13 -17.22 1.81
N MET A 159 -10.84 -16.79 3.02
CA MET A 159 -9.69 -15.93 3.34
C MET A 159 -8.71 -16.55 4.35
N ASP A 160 -9.02 -17.72 4.92
CA ASP A 160 -8.15 -18.42 5.86
C ASP A 160 -8.10 -19.92 5.55
N GLY A 161 -6.92 -20.48 5.63
CA GLY A 161 -6.65 -21.88 5.34
C GLY A 161 -5.75 -22.10 4.13
N GLN A 162 -5.02 -23.22 4.15
CA GLN A 162 -3.98 -23.52 3.16
C GLN A 162 -4.51 -23.53 1.71
N LYS A 163 -5.69 -24.12 1.49
CA LYS A 163 -6.28 -24.22 0.15
C LYS A 163 -6.54 -22.85 -0.50
N PHE A 164 -6.88 -21.84 0.29
CA PHE A 164 -7.11 -20.47 -0.21
C PHE A 164 -5.80 -19.74 -0.46
N SER A 165 -4.79 -19.93 0.39
CA SER A 165 -3.45 -19.41 0.16
C SER A 165 -2.82 -20.03 -1.09
N ASP A 166 -2.99 -21.33 -1.32
CA ASP A 166 -2.53 -22.02 -2.52
C ASP A 166 -3.22 -21.49 -3.78
N ALA A 167 -4.51 -21.17 -3.68
CA ALA A 167 -5.27 -20.56 -4.77
C ALA A 167 -4.76 -19.14 -5.09
N LEU A 168 -4.47 -18.34 -4.06
CA LEU A 168 -3.90 -17.01 -4.25
C LEU A 168 -2.51 -17.09 -4.91
N VAL A 169 -1.64 -17.99 -4.44
CA VAL A 169 -0.32 -18.21 -5.07
C VAL A 169 -0.46 -18.57 -6.54
N LYS A 170 -1.36 -19.52 -6.87
CA LYS A 170 -1.62 -19.92 -8.25
C LYS A 170 -2.13 -18.76 -9.11
N TRP A 171 -2.92 -17.88 -8.52
CA TRP A 171 -3.50 -16.73 -9.20
C TRP A 171 -2.48 -15.60 -9.42
N LEU A 172 -1.56 -15.37 -8.47
CA LEU A 172 -0.53 -14.33 -8.57
C LEU A 172 0.67 -14.75 -9.42
N GLN A 173 1.00 -16.04 -9.49
CA GLN A 173 2.20 -16.52 -10.19
C GLN A 173 2.30 -16.05 -11.65
N PRO A 174 1.25 -16.14 -12.50
CA PRO A 174 1.33 -15.67 -13.88
C PRO A 174 1.62 -14.15 -13.99
N VAL A 175 1.23 -13.36 -13.00
CA VAL A 175 1.54 -11.93 -12.96
C VAL A 175 3.02 -11.70 -12.68
N VAL A 176 3.60 -12.45 -11.76
CA VAL A 176 5.05 -12.42 -11.51
C VAL A 176 5.83 -12.91 -12.74
N ASP A 177 5.34 -13.96 -13.37
CA ASP A 177 6.00 -14.53 -14.55
C ASP A 177 6.07 -13.53 -15.71
N VAL A 178 4.99 -12.77 -15.96
CA VAL A 178 5.00 -11.75 -17.02
C VAL A 178 5.97 -10.61 -16.70
N ILE A 179 6.04 -10.17 -15.45
CA ILE A 179 7.00 -9.14 -15.03
C ILE A 179 8.43 -9.60 -15.28
N ARG A 180 8.76 -10.83 -14.91
CA ARG A 180 10.10 -11.38 -15.06
C ARG A 180 10.44 -11.71 -16.52
N THR A 181 9.46 -12.15 -17.31
CA THR A 181 9.63 -12.38 -18.75
C THR A 181 9.98 -11.09 -19.50
N ASN A 182 9.46 -9.95 -19.06
CA ASN A 182 9.81 -8.63 -19.61
C ASN A 182 11.22 -8.14 -19.21
N GLY A 183 11.91 -8.88 -18.35
CA GLY A 183 13.26 -8.56 -17.88
C GLY A 183 13.28 -7.48 -16.79
N ALA A 184 12.15 -7.18 -16.17
CA ALA A 184 12.12 -6.28 -15.02
C ALA A 184 12.63 -7.01 -13.77
N ASP A 185 13.59 -6.43 -13.06
CA ASP A 185 14.21 -6.95 -11.83
C ASP A 185 13.77 -6.20 -10.55
N ASN A 186 12.87 -5.24 -10.69
CA ASN A 186 12.27 -4.51 -9.56
C ASN A 186 11.78 -5.48 -8.47
N ILE A 187 11.89 -5.06 -7.21
CA ILE A 187 11.30 -5.81 -6.09
C ILE A 187 9.78 -5.93 -6.33
N ILE A 188 9.25 -7.14 -6.14
CA ILE A 188 7.82 -7.41 -6.20
C ILE A 188 7.31 -7.69 -4.80
N TRP A 189 6.34 -6.91 -4.35
CA TRP A 189 5.63 -7.09 -3.09
C TRP A 189 4.37 -7.90 -3.34
N ILE A 190 4.29 -9.05 -2.68
CA ILE A 190 3.18 -10.01 -2.80
C ILE A 190 2.16 -9.73 -1.70
N PRO A 191 0.89 -9.45 -2.03
CA PRO A 191 -0.17 -9.29 -1.05
C PRO A 191 -0.67 -10.64 -0.52
N GLY A 192 -1.16 -10.65 0.73
CA GLY A 192 -1.85 -11.79 1.35
C GLY A 192 -3.37 -11.68 1.28
N LEU A 193 -4.07 -12.70 1.76
CA LEU A 193 -5.53 -12.71 1.89
C LEU A 193 -6.01 -11.86 3.08
N ALA A 194 -7.33 -11.74 3.22
CA ALA A 194 -7.99 -11.06 4.33
C ALA A 194 -7.45 -9.62 4.51
N TRP A 195 -7.51 -8.82 3.42
CA TRP A 195 -7.01 -7.44 3.41
C TRP A 195 -5.52 -7.36 3.80
N GLN A 196 -4.69 -8.19 3.18
CA GLN A 196 -3.24 -8.27 3.44
C GLN A 196 -2.89 -8.55 4.92
N SER A 197 -3.75 -9.25 5.65
CA SER A 197 -3.53 -9.60 7.05
C SER A 197 -3.22 -11.07 7.29
N ASN A 198 -3.37 -11.96 6.29
CA ASN A 198 -3.19 -13.40 6.44
C ASN A 198 -2.11 -13.96 5.52
N TYR A 199 -0.99 -14.38 6.11
CA TYR A 199 0.18 -14.94 5.42
C TYR A 199 0.58 -16.34 5.87
N LYS A 200 -0.18 -16.97 6.76
CA LYS A 200 0.15 -18.32 7.30
C LYS A 200 0.39 -19.36 6.21
N GLY A 201 -0.43 -19.33 5.16
CA GLY A 201 -0.34 -20.29 4.07
C GLY A 201 0.90 -20.13 3.22
N PHE A 202 1.43 -18.92 3.08
CA PHE A 202 2.67 -18.66 2.34
C PHE A 202 3.91 -19.30 3.01
N ALA A 203 3.84 -19.63 4.29
CA ALA A 203 4.92 -20.36 4.96
C ALA A 203 5.17 -21.74 4.33
N LYS A 204 4.15 -22.35 3.73
CA LYS A 204 4.24 -23.67 3.09
C LYS A 204 4.46 -23.58 1.59
N LYS A 205 3.80 -22.61 0.93
CA LYS A 205 3.89 -22.41 -0.50
C LYS A 205 3.93 -20.92 -0.81
N THR A 206 5.01 -20.48 -1.41
CA THR A 206 5.24 -19.08 -1.81
C THR A 206 5.08 -18.91 -3.32
N VAL A 207 4.92 -17.66 -3.76
CA VAL A 207 5.13 -17.30 -5.16
C VAL A 207 6.61 -17.47 -5.49
N SER A 208 6.93 -17.96 -6.68
CA SER A 208 8.30 -18.22 -7.13
C SER A 208 8.84 -17.05 -7.96
N GLY A 209 10.11 -16.73 -7.80
CA GLY A 209 10.81 -15.70 -8.58
C GLY A 209 11.90 -14.99 -7.78
N PRO A 210 12.80 -14.26 -8.43
CA PRO A 210 13.78 -13.42 -7.76
C PRO A 210 13.13 -12.13 -7.24
N ASN A 211 13.80 -11.47 -6.27
CA ASN A 211 13.44 -10.15 -5.75
C ASN A 211 11.97 -10.07 -5.29
N ILE A 212 11.53 -11.05 -4.50
CA ILE A 212 10.18 -11.11 -3.94
C ILE A 212 10.21 -10.78 -2.46
N GLY A 213 9.32 -9.90 -2.03
CA GLY A 213 8.95 -9.63 -0.65
C GLY A 213 7.43 -9.67 -0.47
N TYR A 214 6.95 -9.41 0.73
CA TYR A 214 5.53 -9.48 1.07
C TYR A 214 5.04 -8.16 1.64
N ALA A 215 3.98 -7.61 1.05
CA ALA A 215 3.30 -6.41 1.51
C ALA A 215 2.26 -6.78 2.56
N VAL A 216 2.31 -6.19 3.74
CA VAL A 216 1.38 -6.48 4.83
C VAL A 216 0.68 -5.23 5.32
N ASN A 217 -0.62 -5.34 5.57
CA ASN A 217 -1.42 -4.29 6.19
C ASN A 217 -1.71 -4.70 7.63
N ILE A 218 -1.51 -3.79 8.57
CA ILE A 218 -1.77 -4.08 9.98
C ILE A 218 -2.47 -2.91 10.68
N TYR A 219 -3.64 -3.19 11.17
CA TYR A 219 -4.49 -2.20 11.85
C TYR A 219 -4.84 -2.65 13.26
N PRO A 220 -5.06 -1.73 14.19
CA PRO A 220 -5.46 -2.07 15.56
C PRO A 220 -6.74 -2.89 15.65
N ALA A 221 -7.63 -2.78 14.65
CA ALA A 221 -8.87 -3.55 14.60
C ALA A 221 -8.68 -5.02 14.17
N TYR A 222 -7.57 -5.36 13.52
CA TYR A 222 -7.34 -6.72 13.04
C TYR A 222 -7.23 -7.71 14.18
N GLY A 223 -8.05 -8.76 14.11
CA GLY A 223 -8.04 -9.83 15.12
C GLY A 223 -8.30 -9.36 16.56
N GLY A 224 -8.84 -8.16 16.75
CA GLY A 224 -9.10 -7.60 18.09
C GLY A 224 -7.83 -7.31 18.91
N ILE A 225 -6.70 -7.06 18.23
CA ILE A 225 -5.40 -6.85 18.90
C ILE A 225 -5.34 -5.58 19.73
N GLY A 226 -6.08 -4.55 19.35
CA GLY A 226 -6.10 -3.26 20.06
C GLY A 226 -4.69 -2.71 20.33
N ASN A 227 -4.49 -2.15 21.51
CA ASN A 227 -3.20 -1.63 21.99
C ASN A 227 -2.44 -2.59 22.92
N ASN A 228 -2.84 -3.85 23.00
CA ASN A 228 -2.21 -4.83 23.89
C ASN A 228 -0.92 -5.40 23.24
N PRO A 229 0.28 -5.12 23.78
CA PRO A 229 1.53 -5.57 23.18
C PRO A 229 1.64 -7.09 23.06
N LYS A 230 1.07 -7.84 23.99
CA LYS A 230 1.06 -9.31 23.92
C LYS A 230 0.16 -9.81 22.80
N ALA A 231 -1.02 -9.20 22.63
CA ALA A 231 -1.93 -9.53 21.53
C ALA A 231 -1.32 -9.19 20.18
N ILE A 232 -0.68 -8.01 20.04
CA ILE A 232 0.03 -7.58 18.84
C ILE A 232 1.15 -8.56 18.49
N ARG A 233 1.98 -8.94 19.45
CA ARG A 233 3.03 -9.94 19.25
C ARG A 233 2.47 -11.30 18.86
N LYS A 234 1.41 -11.74 19.51
CA LYS A 234 0.74 -13.01 19.17
C LYS A 234 0.21 -12.99 17.73
N PHE A 235 -0.41 -11.87 17.34
CA PHE A 235 -0.93 -11.69 15.99
C PHE A 235 0.21 -11.67 14.96
N TRP A 236 1.27 -10.88 15.19
CA TRP A 236 2.46 -10.86 14.36
C TRP A 236 3.05 -12.24 14.16
N ASN A 237 3.29 -12.96 15.25
CA ASN A 237 3.87 -14.31 15.20
C ASN A 237 2.99 -15.31 14.46
N ALA A 238 1.67 -15.14 14.53
CA ALA A 238 0.73 -16.04 13.86
C ALA A 238 0.55 -15.72 12.38
N GLN A 239 0.55 -14.45 12.00
CA GLN A 239 0.17 -14.01 10.66
C GLN A 239 1.37 -13.69 9.77
N TYR A 240 2.35 -12.93 10.27
CA TYR A 240 3.41 -12.36 9.45
C TYR A 240 4.77 -13.00 9.66
N LYS A 241 5.12 -13.38 10.90
CA LYS A 241 6.41 -14.01 11.18
C LYS A 241 6.70 -15.24 10.32
N PRO A 242 5.75 -16.14 10.03
CA PRO A 242 6.03 -17.31 9.19
C PRO A 242 6.55 -16.99 7.80
N ILE A 243 6.17 -15.84 7.22
CA ILE A 243 6.70 -15.39 5.95
C ILE A 243 7.91 -14.46 6.13
N ALA A 244 7.92 -13.63 7.16
CA ALA A 244 9.05 -12.76 7.48
C ALA A 244 10.34 -13.52 7.80
N ASP A 245 10.24 -14.73 8.30
CA ASP A 245 11.40 -15.63 8.50
C ASP A 245 12.00 -16.13 7.17
N LYS A 246 11.33 -15.94 6.05
CA LYS A 246 11.73 -16.47 4.73
C LYS A 246 12.04 -15.40 3.71
N ALA A 247 11.42 -14.22 3.81
CA ALA A 247 11.51 -13.16 2.84
C ALA A 247 11.35 -11.78 3.50
N PRO A 248 11.80 -10.70 2.86
CA PRO A 248 11.51 -9.34 3.31
C PRO A 248 10.02 -9.07 3.40
N VAL A 249 9.63 -8.28 4.40
CA VAL A 249 8.26 -7.82 4.61
C VAL A 249 8.23 -6.30 4.58
N ASN A 250 7.20 -5.73 3.95
CA ASN A 250 6.93 -4.30 4.00
C ASN A 250 5.56 -4.07 4.63
N ILE A 251 5.51 -3.22 5.65
CA ILE A 251 4.25 -2.75 6.18
C ILE A 251 3.78 -1.62 5.26
N THR A 252 2.82 -1.96 4.41
CA THR A 252 2.32 -1.08 3.36
C THR A 252 1.16 -0.22 3.83
N GLU A 253 0.45 -0.67 4.84
CA GLU A 253 -0.56 0.13 5.50
C GLU A 253 -0.54 -0.11 7.00
N VAL A 254 -0.54 0.99 7.74
CA VAL A 254 -0.69 1.03 9.17
C VAL A 254 -1.44 2.29 9.54
N TRP A 255 -2.33 2.21 10.48
CA TRP A 255 -3.17 3.34 10.80
C TRP A 255 -2.87 3.92 12.16
N TRP A 256 -2.80 5.25 12.26
CA TRP A 256 -2.54 5.96 13.51
C TRP A 256 -3.56 7.04 13.83
N LYS A 257 -4.52 7.35 12.92
CA LYS A 257 -5.51 8.40 13.15
C LYS A 257 -6.79 7.82 13.73
N ARG A 258 -7.49 8.62 14.55
CA ARG A 258 -8.92 8.47 14.85
C ARG A 258 -9.70 8.50 13.55
N TRP A 259 -9.84 7.38 12.87
CA TRP A 259 -10.47 7.48 11.58
C TRP A 259 -11.94 7.31 11.71
N PHE A 260 -12.65 6.96 12.33
CA PHE A 260 -14.08 6.80 12.45
C PHE A 260 -14.53 7.20 13.84
N ASP A 261 -14.59 8.52 14.12
CA ASP A 261 -15.32 9.02 15.28
C ASP A 261 -16.77 8.51 15.26
N GLU A 262 -17.32 8.20 14.08
CA GLU A 262 -18.66 7.65 13.91
C GLU A 262 -18.75 6.14 14.17
N ASP A 263 -17.75 5.36 13.81
CA ASP A 263 -17.70 3.92 14.08
C ASP A 263 -17.25 3.59 15.52
N LEU A 264 -16.67 4.56 16.19
CA LEU A 264 -16.22 4.45 17.57
C LEU A 264 -17.30 4.85 18.58
N LYS A 265 -18.57 4.65 18.26
CA LYS A 265 -19.69 4.94 19.14
C LYS A 265 -19.41 4.44 20.56
N GLY A 266 -18.86 5.32 21.40
CA GLY A 266 -18.59 5.09 22.80
C GLY A 266 -17.14 5.15 23.29
N ASP A 267 -16.11 5.14 22.41
CA ASP A 267 -14.73 5.32 22.83
C ASP A 267 -13.91 6.17 21.84
N PRO A 268 -13.99 7.51 21.96
CA PRO A 268 -13.22 8.42 21.10
C PRO A 268 -11.70 8.28 21.25
N ASN A 269 -11.26 7.53 22.26
CA ASN A 269 -9.83 7.28 22.50
C ASN A 269 -9.36 5.92 22.00
N ARG A 270 -10.25 5.09 21.45
CA ARG A 270 -9.91 3.70 21.13
C ARG A 270 -8.73 3.60 20.15
N TYR A 271 -8.73 4.39 19.10
CA TYR A 271 -7.63 4.40 18.13
C TYR A 271 -6.57 5.46 18.40
N GLY A 272 -6.92 6.65 18.92
CA GLY A 272 -5.95 7.67 19.31
C GLY A 272 -4.96 7.14 20.33
N LYS A 273 -5.44 6.54 21.42
CA LYS A 273 -4.59 5.90 22.43
C LYS A 273 -3.79 4.70 21.92
N LEU A 274 -4.17 4.10 20.80
CA LEU A 274 -3.43 2.99 20.20
C LEU A 274 -2.11 3.44 19.60
N PHE A 275 -2.04 4.70 19.21
CA PHE A 275 -0.84 5.31 18.65
C PHE A 275 -0.05 6.15 19.64
N ASP A 276 -0.71 6.68 20.68
CA ASP A 276 -0.09 7.54 21.70
C ASP A 276 1.08 6.85 22.43
N GLY A 277 1.15 5.54 22.40
CA GLY A 277 2.29 4.81 22.95
C GLY A 277 3.62 5.02 22.24
N VAL A 278 3.66 5.83 21.17
CA VAL A 278 4.91 6.20 20.49
C VAL A 278 5.56 7.41 21.16
N THR A 279 4.78 8.28 21.79
CA THR A 279 5.21 9.61 22.22
C THR A 279 5.46 9.77 23.71
N GLY A 280 5.14 8.77 24.53
CA GLY A 280 5.22 8.88 25.98
C GLY A 280 5.87 7.69 26.67
N ASP A 281 5.82 7.73 27.98
CA ASP A 281 6.24 6.63 28.85
C ASP A 281 5.39 5.37 28.69
N ASP A 282 4.35 5.41 27.87
CA ASP A 282 3.49 4.27 27.64
C ASP A 282 4.08 3.30 26.60
N LYS A 283 4.92 2.42 27.10
CA LYS A 283 5.50 1.31 26.33
C LYS A 283 4.45 0.29 25.83
N ARG A 284 3.17 0.58 25.94
CA ARG A 284 2.06 -0.34 25.69
C ARG A 284 1.25 0.00 24.44
N GLY A 285 1.55 1.11 23.76
CA GLY A 285 0.84 1.53 22.57
C GLY A 285 1.04 0.59 21.38
N PHE A 286 0.09 0.60 20.44
CA PHE A 286 0.13 -0.20 19.23
C PHE A 286 1.39 0.05 18.41
N GLY A 287 1.69 1.31 18.13
CA GLY A 287 2.86 1.69 17.32
C GLY A 287 4.18 1.25 17.96
N THR A 288 4.35 1.44 19.27
CA THR A 288 5.55 0.99 20.00
C THR A 288 5.69 -0.53 19.97
N ALA A 289 4.62 -1.26 20.19
CA ALA A 289 4.65 -2.72 20.17
C ALA A 289 4.94 -3.26 18.77
N LEU A 290 4.36 -2.64 17.73
CA LEU A 290 4.62 -3.01 16.35
C LEU A 290 6.06 -2.70 15.96
N LYS A 291 6.58 -1.52 16.28
CA LYS A 291 7.98 -1.14 16.08
C LYS A 291 8.91 -2.16 16.72
N ASN A 292 8.73 -2.48 17.99
CA ASN A 292 9.57 -3.45 18.69
C ASN A 292 9.52 -4.83 18.03
N ASN A 293 8.37 -5.29 17.54
CA ASN A 293 8.27 -6.57 16.83
C ASN A 293 9.02 -6.54 15.49
N THR A 294 8.94 -5.44 14.74
CA THR A 294 9.62 -5.30 13.45
C THR A 294 11.13 -5.16 13.60
N GLU A 295 11.61 -4.48 14.65
CA GLU A 295 13.04 -4.38 14.99
C GLU A 295 13.62 -5.75 15.36
N ILE A 296 12.89 -6.56 16.14
CA ILE A 296 13.31 -7.92 16.47
C ILE A 296 13.36 -8.80 15.22
N GLN A 297 12.43 -8.65 14.30
CA GLN A 297 12.38 -9.40 13.04
C GLN A 297 13.54 -9.01 12.10
N GLY A 298 13.90 -7.73 12.03
CA GLY A 298 15.09 -7.21 11.36
C GLY A 298 15.02 -7.05 9.85
N ASN A 299 14.08 -7.68 9.16
CA ASN A 299 13.89 -7.58 7.69
C ASN A 299 12.53 -6.99 7.30
N VAL A 300 12.04 -6.07 8.10
CA VAL A 300 10.76 -5.39 7.91
C VAL A 300 11.01 -3.93 7.63
N SER A 301 10.47 -3.46 6.51
CA SER A 301 10.40 -2.05 6.15
C SER A 301 8.98 -1.50 6.35
N TRP A 302 8.88 -0.18 6.32
CA TRP A 302 7.63 0.55 6.44
C TRP A 302 7.56 1.54 5.30
N CYS A 303 6.40 1.71 4.70
CA CYS A 303 6.20 2.78 3.73
C CYS A 303 5.26 3.85 4.26
N PHE A 304 5.41 5.04 3.72
CA PHE A 304 4.46 6.12 3.89
C PHE A 304 3.36 5.94 2.84
N HIS A 305 2.14 5.71 3.30
CA HIS A 305 1.00 5.62 2.42
C HIS A 305 0.49 7.02 2.11
N MET A 306 0.56 7.41 0.85
CA MET A 306 0.14 8.72 0.40
C MET A 306 -1.40 8.76 0.31
N THR A 307 -2.01 9.41 1.29
CA THR A 307 -3.43 9.70 1.30
C THR A 307 -3.66 11.18 1.60
N SER A 308 -4.68 11.77 1.03
CA SER A 308 -5.04 13.16 1.24
C SER A 308 -5.32 13.55 2.70
N HIS A 309 -5.56 12.56 3.55
CA HIS A 309 -5.84 12.80 4.98
C HIS A 309 -4.67 13.32 5.79
N LEU A 310 -3.44 13.03 5.36
CA LEU A 310 -2.26 13.45 6.09
C LEU A 310 -1.91 14.91 5.86
N LEU A 311 -2.32 15.47 4.73
CA LEU A 311 -1.92 16.79 4.27
C LEU A 311 -3.06 17.82 4.24
N GLY A 312 -4.20 17.48 4.83
CA GLY A 312 -5.39 18.31 4.66
C GLY A 312 -6.15 17.99 3.37
N GLN A 313 -7.15 18.76 3.04
CA GLN A 313 -8.01 18.51 1.87
C GLN A 313 -7.33 18.93 0.58
N GLY A 314 -6.51 18.08 -0.02
CA GLY A 314 -6.00 18.23 -1.38
C GLY A 314 -5.39 19.60 -1.74
N PRO A 315 -5.08 19.87 -3.03
CA PRO A 315 -4.36 21.07 -3.48
C PRO A 315 -5.09 22.40 -3.26
N ARG A 316 -6.26 22.38 -2.63
CA ARG A 316 -7.01 23.57 -2.19
C ARG A 316 -6.98 23.81 -0.69
N ALA A 317 -6.21 23.07 0.07
CA ALA A 317 -5.89 23.49 1.41
C ALA A 317 -5.19 24.84 1.27
N SER A 318 -5.92 25.92 1.55
CA SER A 318 -5.33 27.23 1.55
C SER A 318 -4.12 27.19 2.48
N SER A 319 -3.09 27.96 2.18
CA SER A 319 -1.92 28.16 3.05
C SER A 319 -2.27 28.62 4.47
N ALA A 320 -3.54 28.75 4.78
CA ALA A 320 -4.11 29.12 6.08
C ALA A 320 -4.44 27.92 6.98
N ASP A 321 -4.50 26.69 6.46
CA ASP A 321 -4.70 25.50 7.29
C ASP A 321 -3.39 24.70 7.37
N PRO A 322 -2.53 24.96 8.35
CA PRO A 322 -1.35 24.15 8.59
C PRO A 322 -1.80 22.70 8.90
N PRO A 323 -1.02 21.70 8.48
CA PRO A 323 -1.29 20.31 8.83
C PRO A 323 -1.45 20.26 10.34
N ARG A 324 -2.58 19.70 10.78
CA ARG A 324 -2.85 19.55 12.21
C ARG A 324 -1.70 18.79 12.82
N ARG A 325 -1.10 19.39 13.85
CA ARG A 325 -0.03 18.74 14.60
C ARG A 325 -0.49 17.35 15.01
N PHE A 326 0.36 16.39 14.79
CA PHE A 326 0.24 15.11 15.45
C PHE A 326 0.61 15.38 16.92
N GLU A 327 -0.40 15.61 17.76
CA GLU A 327 -0.26 15.58 19.20
C GLU A 327 -0.41 14.16 19.72
#